data_b64a8bdf6603c4a23322bda8d1a92412
#
_entry.id   b64a8bdf6603c4a23322bda8d1a92412
#
_cell.length_a   1.000
_cell.length_b   1.000
_cell.length_c   1.000
_cell.angle_alpha   90.00
_cell.angle_beta   90.00
_cell.angle_gamma   90.00
#
_symmetry.space_group_name_H-M   'P 1'
#
loop_
_entity.id
_entity.type
_entity.pdbx_description
1 polymer ?
#
loop_
_entity_poly.entity_id
_entity_poly.type
_entity_poly.pdbx_seq_one_letter_code
_entity_poly.pdbx_strand_id
1 'polypeptide(L)'
;MDMAKQIIFEDEQIRVIFLQGSSDELIFSFGDLITRAKGTSINAEKSLAKFGFNVVGIMPKQKSWFPESSMLAMLEAIRAWIAPFQTRIAYAGSMGGYAAIKYSKLLGFKRVVALVPQYSIDTEQVTDNRYNMFYQPELNHDMQVQPKDVSAECEYIVIYDPYCPED
;
A
#
# COMPACT_ATOMS: atom_id res chain seq x y z
N MET A 1 -21.70 16.05 2.35
CA MET A 1 -20.61 16.61 3.18
C MET A 1 -19.29 16.27 2.52
N ASP A 2 -18.49 17.29 2.22
CA ASP A 2 -17.11 17.03 1.84
C ASP A 2 -16.39 16.45 3.05
N MET A 3 -15.98 15.19 2.96
CA MET A 3 -15.19 14.56 4.01
C MET A 3 -13.82 15.25 4.07
N ALA A 4 -13.39 15.63 5.27
CA ALA A 4 -12.13 16.33 5.46
C ALA A 4 -10.96 15.45 5.00
N LYS A 5 -10.14 15.97 4.09
CA LYS A 5 -8.91 15.34 3.61
C LYS A 5 -7.71 16.17 4.01
N GLN A 6 -6.65 15.49 4.45
CA GLN A 6 -5.40 16.14 4.84
C GLN A 6 -4.19 15.32 4.39
N ILE A 7 -3.19 15.99 3.84
CA ILE A 7 -1.87 15.39 3.63
C ILE A 7 -1.21 15.28 5.00
N ILE A 8 -0.88 14.06 5.42
CA ILE A 8 -0.32 13.77 6.74
C ILE A 8 1.15 13.35 6.70
N PHE A 9 1.66 13.03 5.51
CA PHE A 9 3.07 12.79 5.24
C PHE A 9 3.37 12.96 3.75
N GLU A 10 4.57 13.40 3.44
CA GLU A 10 5.07 13.44 2.06
C GLU A 10 6.61 13.41 2.06
N ASP A 11 7.17 12.61 1.16
CA ASP A 11 8.60 12.63 0.82
C ASP A 11 8.79 12.63 -0.71
N GLU A 12 9.95 12.23 -1.21
CA GLU A 12 10.22 12.17 -2.65
C GLU A 12 9.50 10.99 -3.34
N GLN A 13 9.15 9.94 -2.59
CA GLN A 13 8.62 8.69 -3.13
C GLN A 13 7.10 8.59 -3.02
N ILE A 14 6.53 9.05 -1.92
CA ILE A 14 5.11 8.90 -1.60
C ILE A 14 4.49 10.18 -1.04
N ARG A 15 3.17 10.28 -1.20
CA ARG A 15 2.31 11.24 -0.48
C ARG A 15 1.24 10.46 0.25
N VAL A 16 1.00 10.79 1.50
CA VAL A 16 0.02 10.11 2.34
C VAL A 16 -1.10 11.08 2.72
N ILE A 17 -2.33 10.67 2.44
CA ILE A 17 -3.54 11.47 2.67
C ILE A 17 -4.42 10.73 3.66
N PHE A 18 -4.89 11.43 4.67
CA PHE A 18 -5.94 10.95 5.56
C PHE A 18 -7.28 11.49 5.09
N LEU A 19 -8.26 10.60 4.91
CA LEU A 19 -9.65 10.90 4.66
C LEU A 19 -10.45 10.50 5.88
N GLN A 20 -11.07 11.44 6.53
CA GLN A 20 -11.89 11.18 7.70
C GLN A 20 -13.26 10.62 7.29
N GLY A 21 -13.61 9.47 7.83
CA GLY A 21 -14.92 8.83 7.73
C GLY A 21 -15.63 8.79 9.07
N SER A 22 -16.66 7.95 9.16
CA SER A 22 -17.49 7.74 10.36
C SER A 22 -17.37 6.32 10.93
N SER A 23 -16.63 5.44 10.29
CA SER A 23 -16.42 4.05 10.71
C SER A 23 -15.35 3.96 11.81
N ASP A 24 -15.39 2.91 12.62
CA ASP A 24 -14.30 2.55 13.54
C ASP A 24 -13.13 1.86 12.84
N GLU A 25 -13.28 1.55 11.55
CA GLU A 25 -12.27 0.88 10.74
C GLU A 25 -11.42 1.87 9.96
N LEU A 26 -10.15 1.52 9.76
CA LEU A 26 -9.20 2.26 8.96
C LEU A 26 -8.78 1.43 7.75
N ILE A 27 -9.00 1.97 6.56
CA ILE A 27 -8.56 1.34 5.32
C ILE A 27 -7.28 2.03 4.83
N PHE A 28 -6.25 1.23 4.59
CA PHE A 28 -5.05 1.65 3.86
C PHE A 28 -5.25 1.34 2.38
N SER A 29 -5.29 2.37 1.55
CA SER A 29 -5.39 2.26 0.10
C SER A 29 -4.07 2.67 -0.52
N PHE A 30 -3.45 1.78 -1.28
CA PHE A 30 -2.20 2.06 -1.97
C PHE A 30 -2.47 2.34 -3.45
N GLY A 31 -1.77 3.33 -4.02
CA GLY A 31 -1.77 3.54 -5.45
C GLY A 31 -1.02 2.44 -6.20
N ASP A 32 -1.35 2.26 -7.45
CA ASP A 32 -0.72 1.29 -8.34
C ASP A 32 0.38 1.90 -9.23
N LEU A 33 0.85 1.13 -10.23
CA LEU A 33 1.92 1.54 -11.14
C LEU A 33 1.57 2.78 -11.98
N ILE A 34 0.29 2.95 -12.34
CA ILE A 34 -0.16 4.06 -13.20
C ILE A 34 -0.69 5.26 -12.40
N THR A 35 -1.04 5.05 -11.14
CA THR A 35 -1.53 6.11 -10.25
C THR A 35 -0.37 6.96 -9.75
N ARG A 36 -0.56 8.29 -9.71
CA ARG A 36 0.42 9.24 -9.14
C ARG A 36 -0.27 10.16 -8.15
N ALA A 37 0.50 10.58 -7.15
CA ALA A 37 0.05 11.57 -6.19
C ALA A 37 -0.33 12.87 -6.90
N LYS A 38 -1.59 13.27 -6.76
CA LYS A 38 -2.14 14.51 -7.32
C LYS A 38 -3.11 15.14 -6.31
N GLY A 39 -2.74 16.31 -5.79
CA GLY A 39 -3.53 16.97 -4.75
C GLY A 39 -3.78 16.01 -3.58
N THR A 40 -5.02 15.85 -3.20
CA THR A 40 -5.47 14.93 -2.15
C THR A 40 -6.27 13.74 -2.69
N SER A 41 -6.04 13.34 -3.94
CA SER A 41 -6.68 12.16 -4.53
C SER A 41 -6.17 10.88 -3.90
N ILE A 42 -7.07 9.95 -3.63
CA ILE A 42 -6.79 8.63 -3.04
C ILE A 42 -7.25 7.55 -4.02
N ASN A 43 -6.49 6.46 -4.11
CA ASN A 43 -6.90 5.29 -4.89
C ASN A 43 -8.18 4.67 -4.29
N ALA A 44 -9.15 4.30 -5.14
CA ALA A 44 -10.44 3.76 -4.74
C ALA A 44 -11.29 4.69 -3.83
N GLU A 45 -10.98 5.97 -3.74
CA GLU A 45 -11.63 6.95 -2.85
C GLU A 45 -13.15 6.89 -2.89
N LYS A 46 -13.74 6.94 -4.09
CA LYS A 46 -15.21 6.96 -4.25
C LYS A 46 -15.89 5.72 -3.67
N SER A 47 -15.27 4.57 -3.84
CA SER A 47 -15.80 3.31 -3.31
C SER A 47 -15.68 3.24 -1.79
N LEU A 48 -14.53 3.63 -1.25
CA LEU A 48 -14.26 3.57 0.20
C LEU A 48 -15.08 4.61 0.97
N ALA A 49 -15.18 5.84 0.44
CA ALA A 49 -15.96 6.92 1.01
C ALA A 49 -17.46 6.59 1.11
N LYS A 50 -17.99 5.85 0.12
CA LYS A 50 -19.40 5.42 0.10
C LYS A 50 -19.79 4.61 1.35
N PHE A 51 -18.87 3.88 1.92
CA PHE A 51 -19.09 3.06 3.11
C PHE A 51 -18.71 3.77 4.42
N GLY A 52 -18.30 5.03 4.36
CA GLY A 52 -17.95 5.82 5.54
C GLY A 52 -16.63 5.40 6.21
N PHE A 53 -15.74 4.70 5.51
CA PHE A 53 -14.44 4.32 6.05
C PHE A 53 -13.54 5.53 6.29
N ASN A 54 -12.73 5.47 7.35
CA ASN A 54 -11.54 6.28 7.43
C ASN A 54 -10.49 5.70 6.49
N VAL A 55 -9.76 6.53 5.76
CA VAL A 55 -8.79 6.04 4.77
C VAL A 55 -7.44 6.71 4.93
N VAL A 56 -6.39 5.93 4.96
CA VAL A 56 -5.02 6.36 4.72
C VAL A 56 -4.67 5.98 3.28
N GLY A 57 -4.64 6.98 2.40
CA GLY A 57 -4.24 6.81 1.02
C GLY A 57 -2.75 7.01 0.86
N ILE A 58 -2.01 5.96 0.48
CA ILE A 58 -0.57 6.01 0.22
C ILE A 58 -0.38 6.07 -1.29
N MET A 59 -0.09 7.27 -1.80
CA MET A 59 -0.06 7.56 -3.23
C MET A 59 1.40 7.67 -3.71
N PRO A 60 1.82 6.87 -4.69
CA PRO A 60 3.18 6.93 -5.20
C PRO A 60 3.42 8.22 -5.99
N LYS A 61 4.56 8.86 -5.78
CA LYS A 61 5.10 9.94 -6.61
C LYS A 61 6.02 9.38 -7.70
N GLN A 62 6.60 8.21 -7.44
CA GLN A 62 7.52 7.50 -8.32
C GLN A 62 7.08 6.05 -8.54
N LYS A 63 7.60 5.42 -9.61
CA LYS A 63 7.43 3.98 -9.87
C LYS A 63 8.49 3.17 -9.11
N SER A 64 8.53 3.32 -7.80
CA SER A 64 9.62 2.83 -6.95
C SER A 64 9.26 1.70 -6.01
N TRP A 65 8.08 1.10 -6.16
CA TRP A 65 7.60 -0.02 -5.32
C TRP A 65 7.63 0.26 -3.83
N PHE A 66 7.27 1.48 -3.40
CA PHE A 66 7.15 1.86 -1.99
C PHE A 66 8.39 1.49 -1.17
N PRO A 67 9.53 2.19 -1.34
CA PRO A 67 10.78 1.85 -0.67
C PRO A 67 10.65 1.78 0.84
N GLU A 68 11.33 0.83 1.47
CA GLU A 68 11.24 0.59 2.92
C GLU A 68 11.55 1.84 3.74
N SER A 69 12.55 2.63 3.32
CA SER A 69 12.92 3.88 3.99
C SER A 69 11.77 4.88 4.06
N SER A 70 11.03 5.06 2.95
CA SER A 70 9.84 5.92 2.92
C SER A 70 8.71 5.38 3.78
N MET A 71 8.49 4.06 3.75
CA MET A 71 7.43 3.43 4.54
C MET A 71 7.71 3.49 6.04
N LEU A 72 8.96 3.38 6.47
CA LEU A 72 9.36 3.54 7.88
C LEU A 72 9.21 5.00 8.35
N ALA A 73 9.68 5.96 7.55
CA ALA A 73 9.52 7.39 7.84
C ALA A 73 8.04 7.80 7.90
N MET A 74 7.24 7.29 6.96
CA MET A 74 5.80 7.48 6.95
C MET A 74 5.17 6.96 8.25
N LEU A 75 5.43 5.70 8.63
CA LEU A 75 4.83 5.10 9.82
C LEU A 75 5.10 5.94 11.07
N GLU A 76 6.33 6.43 11.23
CA GLU A 76 6.69 7.29 12.36
C GLU A 76 5.86 8.59 12.36
N ALA A 77 5.72 9.22 11.19
CA ALA A 77 4.99 10.48 11.05
C ALA A 77 3.48 10.33 11.28
N ILE A 78 2.88 9.21 10.83
CA ILE A 78 1.42 9.02 10.91
C ILE A 78 0.96 8.25 12.14
N ARG A 79 1.86 7.85 13.03
CA ARG A 79 1.58 7.00 14.20
C ARG A 79 0.37 7.50 15.02
N ALA A 80 0.31 8.80 15.30
CA ALA A 80 -0.79 9.41 16.07
C ALA A 80 -2.13 9.35 15.32
N TRP A 81 -2.11 9.42 13.97
CA TRP A 81 -3.31 9.35 13.15
C TRP A 81 -3.94 7.97 13.14
N ILE A 82 -3.12 6.91 13.17
CA ILE A 82 -3.60 5.54 13.07
C ILE A 82 -3.82 4.86 14.44
N ALA A 83 -3.28 5.44 15.51
CA ALA A 83 -3.38 4.88 16.88
C ALA A 83 -4.82 4.63 17.37
N PRO A 84 -5.82 5.47 17.06
CA PRO A 84 -7.21 5.24 17.51
C PRO A 84 -7.85 3.98 16.89
N PHE A 85 -7.33 3.49 15.76
CA PHE A 85 -7.97 2.42 15.00
C PHE A 85 -7.38 1.06 15.32
N GLN A 86 -8.20 0.19 15.94
CA GLN A 86 -7.83 -1.20 16.26
C GLN A 86 -7.90 -2.11 15.03
N THR A 87 -8.85 -1.84 14.14
CA THR A 87 -9.03 -2.62 12.90
C THR A 87 -8.46 -1.83 11.72
N ARG A 88 -7.37 -2.34 11.16
CA ARG A 88 -6.69 -1.78 9.99
C ARG A 88 -6.71 -2.80 8.87
N ILE A 89 -7.19 -2.39 7.71
CA ILE A 89 -7.36 -3.24 6.52
C ILE A 89 -6.61 -2.58 5.37
N ALA A 90 -5.92 -3.36 4.55
CA ALA A 90 -5.31 -2.88 3.32
C ALA A 90 -6.10 -3.34 2.09
N TYR A 91 -6.23 -2.45 1.12
CA TYR A 91 -6.82 -2.72 -0.20
C TYR A 91 -5.95 -2.11 -1.28
N ALA A 92 -5.43 -2.94 -2.20
CA ALA A 92 -4.57 -2.44 -3.26
C ALA A 92 -4.39 -3.44 -4.41
N GLY A 93 -3.98 -2.94 -5.57
CA GLY A 93 -3.62 -3.75 -6.75
C GLY A 93 -2.19 -3.54 -7.20
N SER A 94 -1.63 -4.54 -7.88
CA SER A 94 -0.31 -4.51 -8.53
C SER A 94 0.80 -4.03 -7.58
N MET A 95 1.54 -2.98 -7.95
CA MET A 95 2.58 -2.36 -7.11
C MET A 95 2.07 -2.01 -5.70
N GLY A 96 0.82 -1.53 -5.58
CA GLY A 96 0.18 -1.28 -4.29
C GLY A 96 -0.15 -2.57 -3.54
N GLY A 97 -0.55 -3.63 -4.26
CA GLY A 97 -0.81 -4.96 -3.69
C GLY A 97 0.45 -5.56 -3.08
N TYR A 98 1.60 -5.42 -3.74
CA TYR A 98 2.90 -5.76 -3.16
C TYR A 98 3.12 -5.04 -1.82
N ALA A 99 2.96 -3.71 -1.80
CA ALA A 99 3.17 -2.91 -0.59
C ALA A 99 2.21 -3.32 0.54
N ALA A 100 0.95 -3.59 0.23
CA ALA A 100 -0.03 -4.03 1.20
C ALA A 100 0.37 -5.34 1.90
N ILE A 101 0.97 -6.28 1.17
CA ILE A 101 1.49 -7.54 1.74
C ILE A 101 2.81 -7.29 2.45
N LYS A 102 3.79 -6.67 1.78
CA LYS A 102 5.15 -6.42 2.30
C LYS A 102 5.14 -5.72 3.64
N TYR A 103 4.28 -4.73 3.81
CA TYR A 103 4.21 -3.90 5.01
C TYR A 103 3.06 -4.27 5.96
N SER A 104 2.40 -5.42 5.74
CA SER A 104 1.21 -5.82 6.50
C SER A 104 1.47 -5.95 8.01
N LYS A 105 2.56 -6.59 8.38
CA LYS A 105 2.96 -6.74 9.79
C LYS A 105 3.41 -5.41 10.38
N LEU A 106 4.19 -4.64 9.64
CA LEU A 106 4.68 -3.33 10.07
C LEU A 106 3.54 -2.36 10.40
N LEU A 107 2.49 -2.34 9.55
CA LEU A 107 1.33 -1.47 9.69
C LEU A 107 0.22 -2.06 10.56
N GLY A 108 0.37 -3.31 11.00
CA GLY A 108 -0.57 -3.98 11.89
C GLY A 108 -1.91 -4.31 11.24
N PHE A 109 -1.91 -4.71 9.97
CA PHE A 109 -3.15 -5.07 9.27
C PHE A 109 -3.76 -6.35 9.84
N LYS A 110 -5.09 -6.35 9.96
CA LYS A 110 -5.89 -7.54 10.28
C LYS A 110 -6.38 -8.25 9.02
N ARG A 111 -6.45 -7.52 7.91
CA ARG A 111 -6.80 -8.08 6.59
C ARG A 111 -6.08 -7.32 5.50
N VAL A 112 -5.63 -8.04 4.49
CA VAL A 112 -5.07 -7.51 3.25
C VAL A 112 -5.87 -8.07 2.08
N VAL A 113 -6.38 -7.19 1.22
CA VAL A 113 -6.97 -7.55 -0.07
C VAL A 113 -6.03 -7.05 -1.15
N ALA A 114 -5.31 -7.95 -1.79
CA ALA A 114 -4.31 -7.65 -2.80
C ALA A 114 -4.71 -8.26 -4.15
N LEU A 115 -4.80 -7.41 -5.17
CA LEU A 115 -5.12 -7.82 -6.53
C LEU A 115 -3.83 -7.87 -7.36
N VAL A 116 -3.54 -9.01 -7.96
CA VAL A 116 -2.36 -9.27 -8.81
C VAL A 116 -1.05 -8.68 -8.26
N PRO A 117 -0.72 -8.95 -6.98
CA PRO A 117 0.47 -8.38 -6.35
C PRO A 117 1.74 -9.05 -6.89
N GLN A 118 2.83 -8.29 -6.99
CA GLN A 118 4.15 -8.86 -7.25
C GLN A 118 4.78 -9.35 -5.94
N TYR A 119 5.60 -10.40 -6.03
CA TYR A 119 6.48 -10.85 -4.95
C TYR A 119 7.74 -9.98 -4.87
N SER A 120 8.32 -9.66 -6.03
CA SER A 120 9.48 -8.82 -6.25
C SER A 120 9.48 -8.35 -7.71
N ILE A 121 10.33 -7.38 -8.03
CA ILE A 121 10.66 -6.99 -9.41
C ILE A 121 12.14 -7.13 -9.71
N ASP A 122 12.90 -7.71 -8.79
CA ASP A 122 14.30 -8.03 -8.95
C ASP A 122 14.45 -9.31 -9.78
N THR A 123 15.12 -9.22 -10.93
CA THR A 123 15.34 -10.36 -11.84
C THR A 123 16.19 -11.47 -11.27
N GLU A 124 16.92 -11.24 -10.19
CA GLU A 124 17.62 -12.28 -9.46
C GLU A 124 16.67 -13.12 -8.58
N GLN A 125 15.47 -12.61 -8.31
CA GLN A 125 14.49 -13.23 -7.42
C GLN A 125 13.27 -13.79 -8.15
N VAL A 126 12.93 -13.20 -9.32
CA VAL A 126 11.74 -13.59 -10.10
C VAL A 126 12.07 -13.69 -11.58
N THR A 127 11.34 -14.56 -12.28
CA THR A 127 11.43 -14.70 -13.74
C THR A 127 10.53 -13.70 -14.50
N ASP A 128 9.57 -13.08 -13.82
CA ASP A 128 8.74 -12.03 -14.39
C ASP A 128 9.57 -10.78 -14.66
N ASN A 129 9.68 -10.40 -15.92
CA ASN A 129 10.46 -9.26 -16.37
C ASN A 129 9.64 -8.02 -16.75
N ARG A 130 8.31 -8.07 -16.54
CA ARG A 130 7.41 -6.95 -16.92
C ARG A 130 7.77 -5.63 -16.22
N TYR A 131 8.38 -5.69 -15.05
CA TYR A 131 8.62 -4.53 -14.19
C TYR A 131 10.10 -4.31 -13.83
N ASN A 132 11.01 -5.13 -14.31
CA ASN A 132 12.43 -5.07 -13.95
C ASN A 132 13.09 -3.71 -14.27
N MET A 133 12.57 -3.00 -15.30
CA MET A 133 13.04 -1.65 -15.66
C MET A 133 12.83 -0.61 -14.56
N PHE A 134 11.98 -0.89 -13.58
CA PHE A 134 11.71 -0.01 -12.43
C PHE A 134 12.54 -0.37 -11.20
N TYR A 135 13.26 -1.50 -11.23
CA TYR A 135 14.11 -1.92 -10.12
C TYR A 135 15.28 -0.96 -9.95
N GLN A 136 15.43 -0.46 -8.73
CA GLN A 136 16.51 0.46 -8.35
C GLN A 136 17.20 -0.14 -7.11
N PRO A 137 18.41 -0.71 -7.24
CA PRO A 137 19.08 -1.40 -6.14
C PRO A 137 19.22 -0.56 -4.86
N GLU A 138 19.40 0.75 -5.00
CA GLU A 138 19.54 1.67 -3.88
C GLU A 138 18.25 1.83 -3.06
N LEU A 139 17.09 1.62 -3.70
CA LEU A 139 15.77 1.77 -3.09
C LEU A 139 15.11 0.43 -2.78
N ASN A 140 15.38 -0.59 -3.60
CA ASN A 140 14.60 -1.82 -3.66
C ASN A 140 15.39 -3.09 -3.26
N HIS A 141 16.62 -2.95 -2.74
CA HIS A 141 17.33 -4.12 -2.26
C HIS A 141 16.51 -4.81 -1.15
N ASP A 142 16.51 -6.13 -1.11
CA ASP A 142 15.70 -6.94 -0.18
C ASP A 142 14.18 -6.67 -0.24
N MET A 143 13.69 -6.22 -1.40
CA MET A 143 12.28 -5.90 -1.57
C MET A 143 11.35 -7.11 -1.53
N GLN A 144 11.85 -8.31 -1.83
CA GLN A 144 11.00 -9.51 -1.85
C GLN A 144 10.20 -9.68 -0.56
N VAL A 145 8.97 -10.14 -0.69
CA VAL A 145 8.14 -10.47 0.48
C VAL A 145 8.75 -11.64 1.24
N GLN A 146 8.99 -11.48 2.52
CA GLN A 146 9.62 -12.48 3.38
C GLN A 146 8.68 -12.87 4.53
N PRO A 147 8.89 -14.04 5.17
CA PRO A 147 8.09 -14.45 6.34
C PRO A 147 8.05 -13.42 7.48
N LYS A 148 9.12 -12.63 7.64
CA LYS A 148 9.18 -11.54 8.64
C LYS A 148 8.21 -10.40 8.37
N ASP A 149 7.77 -10.23 7.12
CA ASP A 149 6.92 -9.11 6.67
C ASP A 149 5.43 -9.38 6.90
N VAL A 150 5.06 -10.65 7.04
CA VAL A 150 3.68 -11.10 7.19
C VAL A 150 3.37 -11.55 8.61
N SER A 151 2.09 -11.63 8.96
CA SER A 151 1.63 -12.06 10.27
C SER A 151 0.59 -13.17 10.15
N ALA A 152 0.69 -14.20 11.00
CA ALA A 152 -0.32 -15.25 11.10
C ALA A 152 -1.69 -14.74 11.62
N GLU A 153 -1.71 -13.57 12.24
CA GLU A 153 -2.94 -12.92 12.72
C GLU A 153 -3.62 -12.06 11.65
N CYS A 154 -3.02 -11.92 10.47
CA CYS A 154 -3.56 -11.17 9.35
C CYS A 154 -4.17 -12.14 8.33
N GLU A 155 -5.39 -11.85 7.89
CA GLU A 155 -6.02 -12.57 6.77
C GLU A 155 -5.52 -11.98 5.45
N TYR A 156 -5.04 -12.81 4.56
CA TYR A 156 -4.58 -12.41 3.22
C TYR A 156 -5.52 -12.95 2.15
N ILE A 157 -6.18 -12.05 1.44
CA ILE A 157 -7.03 -12.35 0.28
C ILE A 157 -6.27 -11.88 -0.96
N VAL A 158 -5.68 -12.82 -1.69
CA VAL A 158 -4.95 -12.55 -2.93
C VAL A 158 -5.83 -12.94 -4.11
N ILE A 159 -6.05 -11.99 -5.00
CA ILE A 159 -6.84 -12.16 -6.22
C ILE A 159 -5.89 -12.06 -7.40
N TYR A 160 -5.86 -13.07 -8.25
CA TYR A 160 -4.99 -13.15 -9.42
C TYR A 160 -5.73 -13.79 -10.60
N ASP A 161 -5.20 -13.63 -11.80
CA ASP A 161 -5.70 -14.28 -13.00
C ASP A 161 -5.03 -15.65 -13.18
N PRO A 162 -5.74 -16.78 -13.03
CA PRO A 162 -5.14 -18.11 -13.16
C PRO A 162 -4.66 -18.44 -14.58
N TYR A 163 -5.02 -17.62 -15.56
CA TYR A 163 -4.59 -17.76 -16.96
C TYR A 163 -3.39 -16.88 -17.32
N CYS A 164 -2.94 -16.02 -16.41
CA CYS A 164 -1.73 -15.22 -16.53
C CYS A 164 -0.60 -15.87 -15.73
N PRO A 165 0.39 -16.49 -16.39
CA PRO A 165 1.46 -17.21 -15.66
C PRO A 165 2.30 -16.33 -14.76
N GLU A 166 2.28 -15.01 -14.99
CA GLU A 166 3.06 -14.02 -14.24
C GLU A 166 2.32 -13.48 -13.02
N ASP A 167 1.03 -13.75 -12.87
CA ASP A 167 0.20 -13.35 -11.73
C ASP A 167 0.17 -14.50 -10.69
#